data_5dc763974cd4297ef49261b1e4338c68
#
_entry.id   5dc763974cd4297ef49261b1e4338c68
#
_cell.length_a   1.000
_cell.length_b   1.000
_cell.length_c   1.000
_cell.angle_alpha   90.00
_cell.angle_beta   90.00
_cell.angle_gamma   90.00
#
_symmetry.space_group_name_H-M   'P 1'
#
loop_
_entity.id
_entity.type
_entity.pdbx_description
1 polymer ?
#
loop_
_entity_poly.entity_id
_entity_poly.type
_entity_poly.pdbx_seq_one_letter_code
_entity_poly.pdbx_strand_id
1 'polypeptide(L)'
;LNTDAEGRVVLADAIARACEDDPTFLIDTATLTGAQMVALGDRTAGVMGTDEFRDQVAATGRSVGESAWAMPLLEEHEEDVKSAVADIRNINAKREGGMEYAATYLSRFVGDEVDWAHIDVAGPAWNGGGPRGYHPKRATGVPTRTILATLRKIADRDAAE
;
A
#
# COMPACT_ATOMS: atom_id res chain seq x y z
N LEU A 1 2.32 19.22 -13.76
CA LEU A 1 3.35 18.92 -12.78
C LEU A 1 2.76 19.09 -11.39
N ASN A 2 2.74 18.03 -10.60
CA ASN A 2 2.23 18.02 -9.22
C ASN A 2 3.37 17.55 -8.31
N THR A 3 3.87 18.47 -7.49
CA THR A 3 4.95 18.19 -6.55
C THR A 3 4.52 17.30 -5.38
N ASP A 4 3.21 17.08 -5.22
CA ASP A 4 2.62 16.20 -4.20
C ASP A 4 2.53 14.73 -4.65
N ALA A 5 2.83 14.45 -5.90
CA ALA A 5 2.84 13.08 -6.45
C ALA A 5 4.27 12.51 -6.61
N GLU A 6 5.27 13.15 -6.03
CA GLU A 6 6.67 12.70 -6.06
C GLU A 6 6.87 11.42 -5.26
N GLY A 7 6.14 11.24 -4.17
CA GLY A 7 6.28 10.09 -3.28
C GLY A 7 6.11 8.75 -3.99
N ARG A 8 5.14 8.65 -4.91
CA ARG A 8 4.95 7.41 -5.70
C ARG A 8 6.07 7.18 -6.72
N VAL A 9 6.73 8.22 -7.20
CA VAL A 9 7.88 8.08 -8.12
C VAL A 9 9.10 7.56 -7.34
N VAL A 10 9.36 8.10 -6.16
CA VAL A 10 10.43 7.62 -5.27
C VAL A 10 10.15 6.18 -4.83
N LEU A 11 8.89 5.86 -4.50
CA LEU A 11 8.50 4.51 -4.11
C LEU A 11 8.63 3.51 -5.27
N ALA A 12 8.33 3.93 -6.49
CA ALA A 12 8.50 3.12 -7.69
C ALA A 12 9.97 2.71 -7.89
N ASP A 13 10.92 3.63 -7.70
CA ASP A 13 12.36 3.33 -7.75
C ASP A 13 12.76 2.32 -6.67
N ALA A 14 12.21 2.46 -5.46
CA ALA A 14 12.48 1.53 -4.36
C ALA A 14 11.91 0.13 -4.63
N ILE A 15 10.69 0.03 -5.20
CA ILE A 15 10.06 -1.23 -5.60
C ILE A 15 10.89 -1.90 -6.70
N ALA A 16 11.22 -1.16 -7.76
CA ALA A 16 12.04 -1.68 -8.86
C ALA A 16 13.39 -2.22 -8.34
N ARG A 17 14.06 -1.47 -7.45
CA ARG A 17 15.32 -1.91 -6.83
C ARG A 17 15.14 -3.17 -5.98
N ALA A 18 14.03 -3.27 -5.22
CA ALA A 18 13.76 -4.46 -4.42
C ALA A 18 13.50 -5.69 -5.29
N CYS A 19 12.85 -5.54 -6.44
CA CYS A 19 12.59 -6.63 -7.37
C CYS A 19 13.87 -7.16 -8.06
N GLU A 20 14.96 -6.39 -8.10
CA GLU A 20 16.25 -6.89 -8.60
C GLU A 20 16.84 -8.04 -7.76
N ASP A 21 16.38 -8.20 -6.51
CA ASP A 21 16.81 -9.28 -5.61
C ASP A 21 15.89 -10.52 -5.71
N ASP A 22 14.99 -10.58 -6.70
CA ASP A 22 14.04 -11.68 -6.98
C ASP A 22 13.22 -12.11 -5.74
N PRO A 23 12.54 -11.19 -5.04
CA PRO A 23 11.80 -11.53 -3.84
C PRO A 23 10.54 -12.33 -4.18
N THR A 24 10.19 -13.33 -3.36
CA THR A 24 8.89 -14.02 -3.44
C THR A 24 7.76 -13.11 -2.96
N PHE A 25 8.02 -12.30 -1.92
CA PHE A 25 7.05 -11.40 -1.32
C PHE A 25 7.62 -9.98 -1.22
N LEU A 26 6.81 -8.99 -1.52
CA LEU A 26 7.15 -7.59 -1.35
C LEU A 26 6.03 -6.85 -0.62
N ILE A 27 6.38 -6.20 0.49
CA ILE A 27 5.47 -5.29 1.19
C ILE A 27 6.10 -3.91 1.21
N ASP A 28 5.38 -2.93 0.71
CA ASP A 28 5.74 -1.53 0.87
C ASP A 28 4.66 -0.77 1.64
N THR A 29 5.03 0.33 2.27
CA THR A 29 4.11 1.18 3.02
C THR A 29 4.47 2.65 2.87
N ALA A 30 3.46 3.47 2.66
CA ALA A 30 3.62 4.91 2.55
C ALA A 30 2.37 5.66 3.03
N THR A 31 2.56 6.92 3.40
CA THR A 31 1.47 7.91 3.53
C THR A 31 1.18 8.49 2.15
N LEU A 32 0.67 7.64 1.24
CA LEU A 32 0.75 7.93 -0.19
C LEU A 32 -0.34 8.86 -0.70
N THR A 33 -1.59 8.69 -0.20
CA THR A 33 -2.70 9.41 -0.82
C THR A 33 -3.66 10.06 0.18
N GLY A 34 -4.07 11.28 -0.13
CA GLY A 34 -5.22 11.89 0.55
C GLY A 34 -6.53 11.14 0.27
N ALA A 35 -6.62 10.41 -0.84
CA ALA A 35 -7.77 9.59 -1.20
C ALA A 35 -8.01 8.47 -0.18
N GLN A 36 -6.97 7.87 0.37
CA GLN A 36 -7.07 6.89 1.46
C GLN A 36 -7.80 7.49 2.67
N MET A 37 -7.45 8.70 3.09
CA MET A 37 -8.08 9.37 4.22
C MET A 37 -9.57 9.65 3.97
N VAL A 38 -9.91 10.03 2.73
CA VAL A 38 -11.30 10.29 2.34
C VAL A 38 -12.13 9.01 2.31
N ALA A 39 -11.57 7.91 1.80
CA ALA A 39 -12.28 6.64 1.66
C ALA A 39 -12.40 5.87 2.98
N LEU A 40 -11.32 5.78 3.76
CA LEU A 40 -11.22 4.88 4.92
C LEU A 40 -11.00 5.61 6.26
N GLY A 41 -10.82 6.93 6.23
CA GLY A 41 -10.61 7.74 7.43
C GLY A 41 -9.18 7.62 7.99
N ASP A 42 -9.06 8.01 9.26
CA ASP A 42 -7.79 8.13 9.98
C ASP A 42 -7.40 6.88 10.80
N ARG A 43 -8.10 5.77 10.62
CA ARG A 43 -7.91 4.57 11.45
C ARG A 43 -7.74 3.27 10.68
N THR A 44 -8.04 3.26 9.40
CA THR A 44 -8.03 2.06 8.57
C THR A 44 -7.09 2.27 7.40
N ALA A 45 -6.06 1.43 7.28
CA ALA A 45 -5.16 1.44 6.13
C ALA A 45 -5.85 0.86 4.89
N GLY A 46 -5.51 1.35 3.71
CA GLY A 46 -5.85 0.72 2.44
C GLY A 46 -4.74 -0.25 2.04
N VAL A 47 -5.10 -1.47 1.64
CA VAL A 47 -4.13 -2.46 1.16
C VAL A 47 -4.48 -2.82 -0.28
N MET A 48 -3.56 -2.60 -1.20
CA MET A 48 -3.64 -2.94 -2.63
C MET A 48 -2.51 -3.90 -2.98
N GLY A 49 -2.63 -4.63 -4.09
CA GLY A 49 -1.59 -5.55 -4.52
C GLY A 49 -2.14 -6.79 -5.21
N THR A 50 -1.37 -7.89 -5.23
CA THR A 50 -1.83 -9.19 -5.72
C THR A 50 -2.96 -9.71 -4.83
N ASP A 51 -4.01 -10.25 -5.45
CA ASP A 51 -5.30 -10.48 -4.79
C ASP A 51 -5.19 -11.28 -3.49
N GLU A 52 -4.58 -12.44 -3.52
CA GLU A 52 -4.48 -13.31 -2.35
C GLU A 52 -3.60 -12.71 -1.25
N PHE A 53 -2.44 -12.16 -1.63
CA PHE A 53 -1.49 -11.61 -0.66
C PHE A 53 -2.02 -10.31 -0.04
N ARG A 54 -2.61 -9.43 -0.83
CA ARG A 54 -3.32 -8.22 -0.35
C ARG A 54 -4.38 -8.59 0.70
N ASP A 55 -5.23 -9.57 0.39
CA ASP A 55 -6.31 -9.99 1.28
C ASP A 55 -5.77 -10.60 2.58
N GLN A 56 -4.70 -11.40 2.49
CA GLN A 56 -3.99 -11.95 3.65
C GLN A 56 -3.41 -10.85 4.54
N VAL A 57 -2.74 -9.84 3.95
CA VAL A 57 -2.16 -8.72 4.69
C VAL A 57 -3.25 -7.91 5.39
N ALA A 58 -4.33 -7.57 4.69
CA ALA A 58 -5.45 -6.83 5.27
C ALA A 58 -6.15 -7.61 6.41
N ALA A 59 -6.38 -8.91 6.24
CA ALA A 59 -6.95 -9.76 7.28
C ALA A 59 -6.01 -9.88 8.49
N THR A 60 -4.70 -9.98 8.25
CA THR A 60 -3.69 -10.02 9.31
C THR A 60 -3.69 -8.72 10.11
N GLY A 61 -3.73 -7.56 9.46
CA GLY A 61 -3.83 -6.27 10.15
C GLY A 61 -5.01 -6.21 11.10
N ARG A 62 -6.20 -6.61 10.63
CA ARG A 62 -7.40 -6.68 11.49
C ARG A 62 -7.22 -7.62 12.69
N SER A 63 -6.56 -8.75 12.50
CA SER A 63 -6.36 -9.75 13.58
C SER A 63 -5.42 -9.27 14.70
N VAL A 64 -4.52 -8.33 14.39
CA VAL A 64 -3.56 -7.76 15.35
C VAL A 64 -3.93 -6.37 15.86
N GLY A 65 -5.14 -5.89 15.52
CA GLY A 65 -5.68 -4.64 16.01
C GLY A 65 -5.23 -3.40 15.23
N GLU A 66 -4.59 -3.57 14.07
CA GLU A 66 -4.34 -2.52 13.08
C GLU A 66 -5.36 -2.66 11.95
N SER A 67 -6.38 -1.79 11.96
CA SER A 67 -7.44 -1.86 10.96
C SER A 67 -6.88 -1.67 9.56
N ALA A 68 -7.20 -2.61 8.67
CA ALA A 68 -6.77 -2.60 7.28
C ALA A 68 -7.88 -3.16 6.37
N TRP A 69 -8.04 -2.61 5.18
CA TRP A 69 -9.05 -3.03 4.23
C TRP A 69 -8.43 -3.25 2.85
N ALA A 70 -8.72 -4.41 2.27
CA ALA A 70 -8.28 -4.74 0.92
C ALA A 70 -9.06 -3.93 -0.10
N MET A 71 -8.34 -3.31 -1.03
CA MET A 71 -8.89 -2.49 -2.10
C MET A 71 -8.49 -3.10 -3.44
N PRO A 72 -9.37 -3.08 -4.45
CA PRO A 72 -9.07 -3.67 -5.75
C PRO A 72 -8.05 -2.84 -6.54
N LEU A 73 -7.30 -3.49 -7.42
CA LEU A 73 -6.70 -2.85 -8.58
C LEU A 73 -7.71 -2.96 -9.73
N LEU A 74 -8.21 -1.82 -10.20
CA LEU A 74 -9.28 -1.78 -11.18
C LEU A 74 -8.71 -1.72 -12.60
N GLU A 75 -9.26 -2.56 -13.49
CA GLU A 75 -8.86 -2.64 -14.89
C GLU A 75 -9.00 -1.30 -15.62
N GLU A 76 -9.98 -0.48 -15.25
CA GLU A 76 -10.17 0.87 -15.80
C GLU A 76 -9.02 1.84 -15.52
N HIS A 77 -8.24 1.63 -14.44
CA HIS A 77 -7.06 2.45 -14.13
C HIS A 77 -5.86 2.12 -15.03
N GLU A 78 -5.88 0.98 -15.72
CA GLU A 78 -4.89 0.61 -16.72
C GLU A 78 -4.82 1.64 -17.87
N GLU A 79 -5.97 2.15 -18.28
CA GLU A 79 -6.03 3.22 -19.29
C GLU A 79 -5.65 4.58 -18.69
N ASP A 80 -5.99 4.82 -17.43
CA ASP A 80 -5.71 6.08 -16.75
C ASP A 80 -4.22 6.32 -16.49
N VAL A 81 -3.39 5.28 -16.37
CA VAL A 81 -1.93 5.43 -16.19
C VAL A 81 -1.16 5.66 -17.49
N LYS A 82 -1.79 5.53 -18.66
CA LYS A 82 -1.15 5.76 -19.96
C LYS A 82 -0.75 7.22 -20.13
N SER A 83 0.40 7.45 -20.74
CA SER A 83 0.92 8.79 -21.04
C SER A 83 1.11 8.99 -22.55
N ALA A 84 0.91 10.22 -23.02
CA ALA A 84 1.19 10.58 -24.40
C ALA A 84 2.67 10.97 -24.64
N VAL A 85 3.44 11.16 -23.56
CA VAL A 85 4.82 11.71 -23.61
C VAL A 85 5.83 10.91 -22.80
N ALA A 86 5.41 9.88 -22.11
CA ALA A 86 6.23 8.98 -21.29
C ALA A 86 5.61 7.57 -21.31
N ASP A 87 6.27 6.56 -20.71
CA ASP A 87 5.74 5.20 -20.63
C ASP A 87 4.46 5.17 -19.82
N ILE A 88 4.46 5.83 -18.66
CA ILE A 88 3.29 5.97 -17.78
C ILE A 88 3.26 7.36 -17.15
N ARG A 89 2.10 7.74 -16.60
CA ARG A 89 1.96 8.98 -15.83
C ARG A 89 1.64 8.68 -14.37
N ASN A 90 2.23 9.46 -13.47
CA ASN A 90 2.07 9.31 -12.02
C ASN A 90 0.86 10.06 -11.43
N ILE A 91 0.09 10.78 -12.23
CA ILE A 91 -1.05 11.59 -11.78
C ILE A 91 -2.28 11.26 -12.60
N ASN A 92 -3.40 10.97 -11.93
CA ASN A 92 -4.70 10.91 -12.57
C ASN A 92 -5.25 12.34 -12.81
N ALA A 93 -5.94 12.53 -13.91
CA ALA A 93 -6.71 13.76 -14.17
C ALA A 93 -7.99 13.83 -13.31
N LYS A 94 -8.50 12.66 -12.89
CA LYS A 94 -9.67 12.50 -12.03
C LYS A 94 -9.26 12.46 -10.56
N ARG A 95 -10.17 12.85 -9.66
CA ARG A 95 -9.98 12.75 -8.21
C ARG A 95 -10.44 11.40 -7.66
N GLU A 96 -11.38 10.77 -8.35
CA GLU A 96 -12.00 9.50 -8.00
C GLU A 96 -10.98 8.35 -8.12
N GLY A 97 -11.07 7.37 -7.24
CA GLY A 97 -10.19 6.20 -7.26
C GLY A 97 -8.71 6.51 -7.07
N GLY A 98 -8.37 7.63 -6.40
CA GLY A 98 -6.98 8.11 -6.34
C GLY A 98 -6.02 7.19 -5.59
N MET A 99 -6.52 6.39 -4.65
CA MET A 99 -5.72 5.39 -3.92
C MET A 99 -5.42 4.18 -4.82
N GLU A 100 -6.44 3.65 -5.47
CA GLU A 100 -6.35 2.53 -6.41
C GLU A 100 -5.50 2.90 -7.64
N TYR A 101 -5.68 4.12 -8.15
CA TYR A 101 -4.83 4.64 -9.23
C TYR A 101 -3.34 4.70 -8.83
N ALA A 102 -3.04 5.18 -7.62
CA ALA A 102 -1.67 5.22 -7.14
C ALA A 102 -1.05 3.83 -7.04
N ALA A 103 -1.82 2.85 -6.57
CA ALA A 103 -1.39 1.46 -6.50
C ALA A 103 -1.23 0.83 -7.90
N THR A 104 -2.13 1.13 -8.85
CA THR A 104 -1.99 0.71 -10.26
C THR A 104 -0.72 1.29 -10.88
N TYR A 105 -0.36 2.54 -10.57
CA TYR A 105 0.93 3.09 -11.00
C TYR A 105 2.11 2.29 -10.40
N LEU A 106 2.09 2.00 -9.10
CA LEU A 106 3.16 1.26 -8.43
C LEU A 106 3.29 -0.19 -8.93
N SER A 107 2.18 -0.84 -9.25
CA SER A 107 2.18 -2.23 -9.76
C SER A 107 3.00 -2.41 -11.03
N ARG A 108 3.24 -1.33 -11.80
CA ARG A 108 4.05 -1.35 -13.02
C ARG A 108 5.55 -1.56 -12.77
N PHE A 109 5.97 -1.45 -11.54
CA PHE A 109 7.35 -1.63 -11.10
C PHE A 109 7.57 -2.92 -10.32
N VAL A 110 6.51 -3.68 -10.08
CA VAL A 110 6.55 -4.99 -9.41
C VAL A 110 6.78 -6.09 -10.45
N GLY A 111 7.62 -7.06 -10.14
CA GLY A 111 7.82 -8.23 -10.99
C GLY A 111 6.58 -9.13 -11.06
N ASP A 112 6.34 -9.78 -12.20
CA ASP A 112 5.12 -10.56 -12.46
C ASP A 112 4.91 -11.73 -11.47
N GLU A 113 5.99 -12.30 -10.94
CA GLU A 113 5.96 -13.45 -10.02
C GLU A 113 6.03 -13.04 -8.54
N VAL A 114 5.96 -11.74 -8.23
CA VAL A 114 6.10 -11.23 -6.87
C VAL A 114 4.73 -11.07 -6.22
N ASP A 115 4.51 -11.74 -5.10
CA ASP A 115 3.36 -11.47 -4.22
C ASP A 115 3.53 -10.13 -3.54
N TRP A 116 2.78 -9.14 -3.99
CA TRP A 116 2.96 -7.74 -3.58
C TRP A 116 1.78 -7.20 -2.78
N ALA A 117 2.09 -6.40 -1.74
CA ALA A 117 1.12 -5.61 -1.00
C ALA A 117 1.64 -4.21 -0.70
N HIS A 118 0.95 -3.20 -1.21
CA HIS A 118 1.12 -1.80 -0.81
C HIS A 118 0.15 -1.45 0.31
N ILE A 119 0.65 -0.85 1.40
CA ILE A 119 -0.16 -0.43 2.54
C ILE A 119 -0.17 1.11 2.61
N ASP A 120 -1.26 1.73 2.15
CA ASP A 120 -1.43 3.18 2.28
C ASP A 120 -1.93 3.54 3.69
N VAL A 121 -1.07 4.20 4.45
CA VAL A 121 -1.28 4.59 5.84
C VAL A 121 -1.42 6.11 6.03
N ALA A 122 -1.79 6.84 4.99
CA ALA A 122 -1.89 8.31 5.04
C ALA A 122 -2.72 8.80 6.24
N GLY A 123 -3.86 8.16 6.53
CA GLY A 123 -4.68 8.44 7.71
C GLY A 123 -4.12 7.82 8.99
N PRO A 124 -4.00 6.47 9.06
CA PRO A 124 -3.68 5.79 10.32
C PRO A 124 -2.26 6.00 10.86
N ALA A 125 -1.31 6.48 10.06
CA ALA A 125 0.04 6.78 10.53
C ALA A 125 0.10 7.89 11.58
N TRP A 126 -0.92 8.74 11.66
CA TRP A 126 -0.94 9.91 12.53
C TRP A 126 -2.22 10.01 13.35
N ASN A 127 -2.07 10.19 14.67
CA ASN A 127 -3.17 10.46 15.59
C ASN A 127 -3.13 11.92 16.06
N GLY A 128 -3.99 12.77 15.50
CA GLY A 128 -4.13 14.18 15.88
C GLY A 128 -4.88 14.40 17.20
N GLY A 129 -5.60 13.37 17.68
CA GLY A 129 -6.38 13.41 18.93
C GLY A 129 -5.61 12.99 20.16
N GLY A 130 -6.33 12.64 21.22
CA GLY A 130 -5.76 12.04 22.44
C GLY A 130 -5.32 10.57 22.21
N PRO A 131 -4.54 10.01 23.15
CA PRO A 131 -4.17 8.60 23.10
C PRO A 131 -5.40 7.68 23.02
N ARG A 132 -5.29 6.58 22.27
CA ARG A 132 -6.38 5.63 22.06
C ARG A 132 -5.85 4.19 22.05
N GLY A 133 -6.24 3.41 23.04
CA GLY A 133 -5.68 2.06 23.23
C GLY A 133 -4.15 2.15 23.36
N TYR A 134 -3.45 1.44 22.50
CA TYR A 134 -1.99 1.49 22.44
C TYR A 134 -1.44 2.55 21.46
N HIS A 135 -2.32 3.28 20.75
CA HIS A 135 -1.89 4.37 19.86
C HIS A 135 -1.65 5.64 20.66
N PRO A 136 -0.40 6.18 20.68
CA PRO A 136 -0.13 7.47 21.30
C PRO A 136 -0.73 8.61 20.47
N LYS A 137 -0.68 9.82 21.01
CA LYS A 137 -0.82 11.03 20.22
C LYS A 137 0.37 11.15 19.25
N ARG A 138 0.15 11.63 18.03
CA ARG A 138 1.11 11.79 16.94
C ARG A 138 1.34 10.50 16.18
N ALA A 139 2.59 10.09 15.91
CA ALA A 139 2.91 8.88 15.15
C ALA A 139 2.38 7.63 15.88
N THR A 140 1.67 6.78 15.14
CA THR A 140 0.98 5.60 15.69
C THR A 140 1.79 4.32 15.61
N GLY A 141 2.74 4.27 14.68
CA GLY A 141 3.49 3.05 14.35
C GLY A 141 2.76 2.07 13.42
N VAL A 142 1.54 2.40 12.96
CA VAL A 142 0.87 1.60 11.93
C VAL A 142 1.68 1.67 10.63
N PRO A 143 1.95 0.52 9.94
CA PRO A 143 1.40 -0.82 10.09
C PRO A 143 2.42 -1.85 10.68
N THR A 144 3.22 -1.47 11.64
CA THR A 144 4.32 -2.32 12.16
C THR A 144 3.85 -3.70 12.63
N ARG A 145 2.70 -3.77 13.33
CA ARG A 145 2.14 -5.05 13.82
C ARG A 145 1.65 -5.91 12.66
N THR A 146 1.03 -5.29 11.67
CA THR A 146 0.56 -5.96 10.45
C THR A 146 1.71 -6.61 9.72
N ILE A 147 2.77 -5.85 9.44
CA ILE A 147 3.97 -6.35 8.75
C ILE A 147 4.61 -7.48 9.55
N LEU A 148 4.87 -7.28 10.85
CA LEU A 148 5.49 -8.32 11.68
C LEU A 148 4.68 -9.61 11.71
N ALA A 149 3.35 -9.51 11.87
CA ALA A 149 2.49 -10.70 11.91
C ALA A 149 2.39 -11.39 10.54
N THR A 150 2.43 -10.64 9.44
CA THR A 150 2.48 -11.21 8.08
C THR A 150 3.78 -11.95 7.85
N LEU A 151 4.92 -11.36 8.18
CA LEU A 151 6.23 -12.01 8.05
C LEU A 151 6.33 -13.29 8.88
N ARG A 152 5.78 -13.31 10.10
CA ARG A 152 5.72 -14.52 10.91
C ARG A 152 4.90 -15.62 10.24
N LYS A 153 3.73 -15.30 9.70
CA LYS A 153 2.90 -16.28 8.98
C LYS A 153 3.59 -16.87 7.77
N ILE A 154 4.36 -16.05 7.03
CA ILE A 154 5.16 -16.51 5.89
C ILE A 154 6.23 -17.50 6.40
N ALA A 155 7.02 -17.09 7.39
CA ALA A 155 8.08 -17.92 7.94
C ALA A 155 7.58 -19.25 8.56
N ASP A 156 6.43 -19.22 9.23
CA ASP A 156 5.82 -20.44 9.83
C ASP A 156 5.31 -21.40 8.74
N ARG A 157 4.85 -20.88 7.59
CA ARG A 157 4.43 -21.69 6.44
C ARG A 157 5.63 -22.38 5.80
N ASP A 158 6.70 -21.63 5.51
CA ASP A 158 7.91 -22.15 4.88
C ASP A 158 8.64 -23.19 5.76
N ALA A 159 8.48 -23.08 7.10
CA ALA A 159 9.03 -24.09 8.04
C ALA A 159 8.20 -25.37 8.12
N ALA A 160 6.99 -25.39 7.57
CA ALA A 160 6.08 -26.55 7.59
C ALA A 160 6.11 -27.37 6.29
N GLU A 161 6.71 -26.86 5.24
CA GLU A 161 6.98 -27.52 3.96
C GLU A 161 8.35 -28.22 3.96
#